data_6a8ef034bbcc007b3d5650791891e76f
#
_entry.id   6a8ef034bbcc007b3d5650791891e76f
#
_cell.length_a   1.000
_cell.length_b   1.000
_cell.length_c   1.000
_cell.angle_alpha   90.00
_cell.angle_beta   90.00
_cell.angle_gamma   90.00
#
_symmetry.space_group_name_H-M   'P 1'
#
loop_
_entity.id
_entity.type
_entity.pdbx_description
1 polymer ?
#
loop_
_entity_poly.entity_id
_entity_poly.type
_entity_poly.pdbx_seq_one_letter_code
_entity_poly.pdbx_strand_id
1 'polypeptide(L)'
;EILDIFKITPKYDLDIMIERQTLEHVTSSILMKLSDILAKEQPDMILVHGDTNTCLSASLAAFYKKIPIGHVEAGLRTDDIYSPYPEEFVRRTVDSISSLYFCPTINNADNLIKENISKDGIYITGNTVIDTLQTTVKKDYTFKEPLLNRIDYNNKRIIPITAHRRENIGVNLENICNAIKTLASKYPDAHFIYTVHPNPAVKNTANRILEGIDNVSLLPPLIFTDLHNLIARAYFVMTDSGGLQEEAPSLGVPVLVLRRETERPEAVQAGTVKLTGVEYKNIVRDGRMLFDNKSVYDKMSNAVNPYGDGKASRRIVDAIKEYFKNL
;
A
#
# COMPACT_ATOMS: atom_id res chain seq x y z
N GLU A 1 -14.52 -9.72 3.14
CA GLU A 1 -14.06 -9.69 1.73
C GLU A 1 -12.64 -10.26 1.58
N ILE A 2 -11.59 -9.67 2.20
CA ILE A 2 -10.19 -10.17 2.07
C ILE A 2 -10.07 -11.61 2.59
N LEU A 3 -10.63 -11.91 3.75
CA LEU A 3 -10.65 -13.26 4.33
C LEU A 3 -11.29 -14.27 3.37
N ASP A 4 -12.38 -13.90 2.71
CA ASP A 4 -13.09 -14.76 1.74
C ASP A 4 -12.24 -15.04 0.50
N ILE A 5 -11.52 -14.01 -0.02
CA ILE A 5 -10.61 -14.15 -1.16
C ILE A 5 -9.52 -15.18 -0.88
N PHE A 6 -8.93 -15.15 0.31
CA PHE A 6 -7.88 -16.05 0.74
C PHE A 6 -8.39 -17.30 1.46
N LYS A 7 -9.72 -17.48 1.57
CA LYS A 7 -10.36 -18.61 2.26
C LYS A 7 -9.85 -18.79 3.69
N ILE A 8 -9.68 -17.67 4.39
CA ILE A 8 -9.23 -17.64 5.78
C ILE A 8 -10.46 -17.50 6.68
N THR A 9 -10.60 -18.45 7.61
CA THR A 9 -11.60 -18.38 8.67
C THR A 9 -10.89 -18.06 9.98
N PRO A 10 -11.08 -16.86 10.57
CA PRO A 10 -10.46 -16.55 11.84
C PRO A 10 -11.01 -17.42 12.95
N LYS A 11 -10.13 -17.91 13.85
CA LYS A 11 -10.55 -18.70 15.02
C LYS A 11 -11.28 -17.85 16.05
N TYR A 12 -10.92 -16.58 16.15
CA TYR A 12 -11.53 -15.58 17.05
C TYR A 12 -11.83 -14.31 16.30
N ASP A 13 -13.00 -13.77 16.51
CA ASP A 13 -13.40 -12.43 16.11
C ASP A 13 -13.70 -11.63 17.38
N LEU A 14 -13.03 -10.50 17.57
CA LEU A 14 -13.23 -9.67 18.76
C LEU A 14 -14.51 -8.84 18.68
N ASP A 15 -15.04 -8.63 17.49
CA ASP A 15 -16.26 -7.84 17.22
C ASP A 15 -16.26 -6.52 18.00
N ILE A 16 -15.27 -5.68 17.74
CA ILE A 16 -15.07 -4.43 18.47
C ILE A 16 -15.54 -3.19 17.72
N MET A 17 -15.96 -3.36 16.45
CA MET A 17 -16.31 -2.23 15.61
C MET A 17 -17.62 -1.59 16.03
N ILE A 18 -17.57 -0.32 16.43
CA ILE A 18 -18.74 0.50 16.74
C ILE A 18 -18.71 1.81 15.93
N GLU A 19 -19.87 2.42 15.74
CA GLU A 19 -19.97 3.72 15.10
C GLU A 19 -19.24 4.79 15.92
N ARG A 20 -18.41 5.61 15.25
CA ARG A 20 -17.63 6.71 15.86
C ARG A 20 -16.70 6.29 17.00
N GLN A 21 -16.10 5.09 16.89
CA GLN A 21 -15.14 4.62 17.88
C GLN A 21 -13.91 5.51 17.99
N THR A 22 -13.39 5.66 19.20
CA THR A 22 -12.15 6.38 19.50
C THR A 22 -10.95 5.41 19.55
N LEU A 23 -9.73 5.95 19.48
CA LEU A 23 -8.52 5.13 19.63
C LEU A 23 -8.47 4.44 20.98
N GLU A 24 -8.90 5.13 22.05
CA GLU A 24 -8.96 4.59 23.42
C GLU A 24 -9.91 3.40 23.50
N HIS A 25 -11.07 3.48 22.85
CA HIS A 25 -12.03 2.38 22.80
C HIS A 25 -11.42 1.15 22.08
N VAL A 26 -10.80 1.36 20.93
CA VAL A 26 -10.14 0.28 20.17
C VAL A 26 -9.05 -0.37 21.01
N THR A 27 -8.15 0.45 21.61
CA THR A 27 -7.04 -0.03 22.42
C THR A 27 -7.51 -0.85 23.61
N SER A 28 -8.43 -0.31 24.41
CA SER A 28 -8.92 -0.98 25.62
C SER A 28 -9.68 -2.26 25.30
N SER A 29 -10.53 -2.24 24.27
CA SER A 29 -11.32 -3.40 23.86
C SER A 29 -10.44 -4.56 23.39
N ILE A 30 -9.43 -4.27 22.53
CA ILE A 30 -8.51 -5.31 22.07
C ILE A 30 -7.66 -5.83 23.22
N LEU A 31 -7.07 -4.92 24.02
CA LEU A 31 -6.21 -5.30 25.13
C LEU A 31 -6.91 -6.27 26.09
N MET A 32 -8.14 -5.98 26.48
CA MET A 32 -8.89 -6.83 27.41
C MET A 32 -9.31 -8.16 26.76
N LYS A 33 -9.99 -8.13 25.61
CA LYS A 33 -10.51 -9.33 24.95
C LYS A 33 -9.39 -10.27 24.48
N LEU A 34 -8.30 -9.70 23.90
CA LEU A 34 -7.19 -10.50 23.43
C LEU A 34 -6.37 -11.09 24.58
N SER A 35 -6.27 -10.40 25.70
CA SER A 35 -5.59 -10.93 26.90
C SER A 35 -6.18 -12.26 27.38
N ASP A 36 -7.50 -12.41 27.33
CA ASP A 36 -8.18 -13.64 27.70
C ASP A 36 -7.90 -14.77 26.71
N ILE A 37 -7.89 -14.44 25.41
CA ILE A 37 -7.56 -15.38 24.34
C ILE A 37 -6.12 -15.86 24.48
N LEU A 38 -5.15 -14.95 24.67
CA LEU A 38 -3.75 -15.29 24.84
C LEU A 38 -3.50 -16.14 26.10
N ALA A 39 -4.24 -15.90 27.18
CA ALA A 39 -4.17 -16.73 28.37
C ALA A 39 -4.66 -18.17 28.14
N LYS A 40 -5.64 -18.34 27.27
CA LYS A 40 -6.21 -19.64 26.89
C LYS A 40 -5.33 -20.38 25.87
N GLU A 41 -4.91 -19.69 24.81
CA GLU A 41 -4.23 -20.30 23.67
C GLU A 41 -2.73 -20.51 23.91
N GLN A 42 -2.11 -19.66 24.77
CA GLN A 42 -0.69 -19.70 25.12
C GLN A 42 0.24 -19.87 23.89
N PRO A 43 0.15 -18.99 22.87
CA PRO A 43 0.98 -19.14 21.70
C PRO A 43 2.45 -18.86 22.03
N ASP A 44 3.36 -19.54 21.36
CA ASP A 44 4.80 -19.32 21.51
C ASP A 44 5.25 -17.95 20.99
N MET A 45 4.52 -17.36 20.05
CA MET A 45 4.75 -16.02 19.48
C MET A 45 3.45 -15.47 18.89
N ILE A 46 3.32 -14.14 18.88
CA ILE A 46 2.33 -13.48 18.02
C ILE A 46 3.01 -12.74 16.88
N LEU A 47 2.32 -12.64 15.76
CA LEU A 47 2.70 -11.75 14.66
C LEU A 47 1.73 -10.58 14.61
N VAL A 48 2.28 -9.39 14.50
CA VAL A 48 1.54 -8.16 14.26
C VAL A 48 2.05 -7.51 12.98
N HIS A 49 1.19 -6.73 12.29
CA HIS A 49 1.54 -6.18 10.98
C HIS A 49 1.25 -4.69 10.93
N GLY A 50 2.25 -3.93 10.52
CA GLY A 50 2.15 -2.49 10.28
C GLY A 50 1.98 -1.66 11.54
N ASP A 51 1.18 -0.60 11.43
CA ASP A 51 1.16 0.52 12.37
C ASP A 51 -0.25 0.94 12.82
N THR A 52 -1.20 0.01 12.76
CA THR A 52 -2.56 0.28 13.23
C THR A 52 -2.66 0.20 14.75
N ASN A 53 -3.70 0.82 15.29
CA ASN A 53 -3.98 0.73 16.73
C ASN A 53 -4.25 -0.72 17.19
N THR A 54 -4.72 -1.59 16.29
CA THR A 54 -4.84 -3.03 16.53
C THR A 54 -3.48 -3.69 16.74
N CYS A 55 -2.49 -3.31 15.91
CA CYS A 55 -1.11 -3.80 16.04
C CYS A 55 -0.53 -3.44 17.42
N LEU A 56 -0.64 -2.18 17.84
CA LEU A 56 -0.20 -1.72 19.15
C LEU A 56 -0.88 -2.49 20.28
N SER A 57 -2.20 -2.58 20.25
CA SER A 57 -2.98 -3.17 21.34
C SER A 57 -2.70 -4.67 21.50
N ALA A 58 -2.55 -5.39 20.37
CA ALA A 58 -2.17 -6.79 20.37
C ALA A 58 -0.75 -7.00 20.91
N SER A 59 0.18 -6.14 20.52
CA SER A 59 1.56 -6.17 21.02
C SER A 59 1.62 -5.96 22.54
N LEU A 60 0.89 -4.99 23.08
CA LEU A 60 0.81 -4.76 24.52
C LEU A 60 0.21 -5.96 25.27
N ALA A 61 -0.86 -6.57 24.73
CA ALA A 61 -1.48 -7.75 25.34
C ALA A 61 -0.49 -8.93 25.43
N ALA A 62 0.30 -9.15 24.36
CA ALA A 62 1.34 -10.18 24.33
C ALA A 62 2.51 -9.87 25.26
N PHE A 63 2.99 -8.62 25.25
CA PHE A 63 4.09 -8.18 26.09
C PHE A 63 3.79 -8.40 27.60
N TYR A 64 2.59 -8.07 28.07
CA TYR A 64 2.18 -8.28 29.46
C TYR A 64 2.13 -9.77 29.84
N LYS A 65 2.00 -10.65 28.89
CA LYS A 65 2.03 -12.12 29.08
C LYS A 65 3.39 -12.74 28.78
N LYS A 66 4.41 -11.91 28.47
CA LYS A 66 5.76 -12.35 28.09
C LYS A 66 5.78 -13.27 26.86
N ILE A 67 4.84 -13.06 25.95
CA ILE A 67 4.78 -13.76 24.67
C ILE A 67 5.62 -12.96 23.67
N PRO A 68 6.61 -13.57 23.00
CA PRO A 68 7.42 -12.94 21.96
C PRO A 68 6.56 -12.34 20.84
N ILE A 69 7.01 -11.23 20.27
CA ILE A 69 6.29 -10.49 19.21
C ILE A 69 7.17 -10.43 17.97
N GLY A 70 6.64 -10.88 16.84
CA GLY A 70 7.22 -10.63 15.52
C GLY A 70 6.48 -9.49 14.82
N HIS A 71 7.19 -8.42 14.51
CA HIS A 71 6.60 -7.25 13.83
C HIS A 71 6.88 -7.31 12.32
N VAL A 72 5.82 -7.51 11.54
CA VAL A 72 5.86 -7.47 10.06
C VAL A 72 5.69 -6.01 9.62
N GLU A 73 6.48 -5.58 8.64
CA GLU A 73 6.58 -4.18 8.19
C GLU A 73 7.23 -3.26 9.24
N ALA A 74 8.23 -3.80 9.96
CA ALA A 74 8.96 -3.09 10.99
C ALA A 74 9.94 -2.05 10.42
N GLY A 75 10.24 -1.03 11.24
CA GLY A 75 11.32 -0.08 10.95
C GLY A 75 10.98 1.08 10.02
N LEU A 76 9.72 1.24 9.56
CA LEU A 76 9.30 2.47 8.89
C LEU A 76 9.39 3.65 9.87
N ARG A 77 9.90 4.79 9.39
CA ARG A 77 10.04 6.00 10.20
C ARG A 77 9.71 7.25 9.43
N THR A 78 9.17 8.21 10.17
CA THR A 78 9.11 9.63 9.83
C THR A 78 9.79 10.43 10.93
N ASP A 79 10.13 11.68 10.67
CA ASP A 79 10.82 12.53 11.64
C ASP A 79 9.85 13.12 12.70
N ASP A 80 8.54 13.05 12.45
CA ASP A 80 7.49 13.61 13.30
C ASP A 80 6.57 12.52 13.85
N ILE A 81 6.56 12.33 15.17
CA ILE A 81 5.72 11.34 15.86
C ILE A 81 4.21 11.57 15.68
N TYR A 82 3.81 12.76 15.25
CA TYR A 82 2.43 13.13 14.95
C TYR A 82 2.10 13.11 13.46
N SER A 83 3.04 12.67 12.60
CA SER A 83 2.83 12.62 11.14
C SER A 83 3.48 11.39 10.49
N PRO A 84 2.68 10.42 10.02
CA PRO A 84 1.22 10.27 10.16
C PRO A 84 0.81 9.94 11.61
N TYR A 85 -0.39 10.38 11.98
CA TYR A 85 -0.93 10.13 13.32
C TYR A 85 -2.15 9.19 13.28
N PRO A 86 -2.18 8.12 14.11
CA PRO A 86 -1.22 7.76 15.18
C PRO A 86 -0.09 6.80 14.74
N GLU A 87 0.07 6.55 13.43
CA GLU A 87 0.86 5.46 12.87
C GLU A 87 2.34 5.52 13.28
N GLU A 88 2.97 6.71 13.29
CA GLU A 88 4.39 6.82 13.66
C GLU A 88 4.61 6.48 15.13
N PHE A 89 3.73 6.91 16.03
CA PHE A 89 3.76 6.52 17.43
C PHE A 89 3.61 5.00 17.61
N VAL A 90 2.64 4.41 16.88
CA VAL A 90 2.36 2.98 16.98
C VAL A 90 3.58 2.17 16.54
N ARG A 91 4.18 2.45 15.37
CA ARG A 91 5.32 1.67 14.87
C ARG A 91 6.53 1.73 15.78
N ARG A 92 6.86 2.93 16.31
CA ARG A 92 7.96 3.09 17.28
C ARG A 92 7.72 2.30 18.55
N THR A 93 6.50 2.35 19.08
CA THR A 93 6.14 1.64 20.30
C THR A 93 6.17 0.12 20.10
N VAL A 94 5.62 -0.39 19.02
CA VAL A 94 5.63 -1.82 18.69
C VAL A 94 7.06 -2.32 18.49
N ASP A 95 7.89 -1.58 17.75
CA ASP A 95 9.28 -1.93 17.55
C ASP A 95 10.07 -1.97 18.88
N SER A 96 9.75 -1.10 19.84
CA SER A 96 10.45 -1.08 21.15
C SER A 96 10.22 -2.32 22.01
N ILE A 97 9.16 -3.09 21.75
CA ILE A 97 8.77 -4.28 22.55
C ILE A 97 8.75 -5.57 21.75
N SER A 98 9.12 -5.54 20.48
CA SER A 98 9.17 -6.72 19.61
C SER A 98 10.46 -7.52 19.81
N SER A 99 10.40 -8.83 19.50
CA SER A 99 11.53 -9.75 19.54
C SER A 99 12.13 -10.00 18.17
N LEU A 100 11.28 -9.99 17.11
CA LEU A 100 11.68 -10.14 15.71
C LEU A 100 11.11 -9.00 14.88
N TYR A 101 11.90 -8.53 13.92
CA TYR A 101 11.60 -7.39 13.07
C TYR A 101 11.74 -7.77 11.62
N PHE A 102 10.63 -7.79 10.89
CA PHE A 102 10.60 -8.15 9.47
C PHE A 102 10.49 -6.86 8.66
N CYS A 103 11.65 -6.36 8.23
CA CYS A 103 11.79 -5.07 7.55
C CYS A 103 11.55 -5.22 6.05
N PRO A 104 10.73 -4.34 5.43
CA PRO A 104 10.56 -4.31 3.98
C PRO A 104 11.86 -4.01 3.22
N THR A 105 12.67 -3.09 3.72
CA THR A 105 13.89 -2.61 3.04
C THR A 105 15.09 -2.52 4.00
N ILE A 106 16.28 -2.31 3.43
CA ILE A 106 17.50 -2.04 4.21
C ILE A 106 17.37 -0.75 5.04
N ASN A 107 16.72 0.29 4.49
CA ASN A 107 16.53 1.54 5.22
C ASN A 107 15.69 1.35 6.48
N ASN A 108 14.69 0.47 6.42
CA ASN A 108 13.86 0.14 7.59
C ASN A 108 14.70 -0.59 8.66
N ALA A 109 15.56 -1.52 8.26
CA ALA A 109 16.49 -2.18 9.17
C ALA A 109 17.49 -1.17 9.79
N ASP A 110 18.03 -0.26 8.99
CA ASP A 110 18.95 0.78 9.46
C ASP A 110 18.28 1.74 10.47
N ASN A 111 17.00 2.04 10.32
CA ASN A 111 16.26 2.85 11.28
C ASN A 111 16.20 2.17 12.65
N LEU A 112 15.92 0.87 12.71
CA LEU A 112 15.91 0.09 13.95
C LEU A 112 17.28 0.06 14.62
N ILE A 113 18.35 -0.12 13.82
CA ILE A 113 19.72 -0.13 14.31
C ILE A 113 20.10 1.24 14.92
N LYS A 114 19.70 2.35 14.29
CA LYS A 114 19.89 3.71 14.83
C LYS A 114 19.17 3.92 16.16
N GLU A 115 18.09 3.23 16.41
CA GLU A 115 17.32 3.23 17.66
C GLU A 115 17.84 2.21 18.69
N ASN A 116 19.03 1.64 18.46
CA ASN A 116 19.72 0.67 19.33
C ASN A 116 19.02 -0.68 19.46
N ILE A 117 18.22 -1.09 18.48
CA ILE A 117 17.66 -2.44 18.41
C ILE A 117 18.74 -3.40 17.91
N SER A 118 18.87 -4.56 18.59
CA SER A 118 19.87 -5.57 18.22
C SER A 118 19.67 -6.10 16.82
N LYS A 119 20.75 -6.24 16.07
CA LYS A 119 20.75 -6.82 14.72
C LYS A 119 20.27 -8.26 14.67
N ASP A 120 20.41 -9.01 15.75
CA ASP A 120 20.13 -10.47 15.79
C ASP A 120 18.64 -10.77 15.55
N GLY A 121 17.74 -9.83 15.82
CA GLY A 121 16.30 -9.95 15.58
C GLY A 121 15.81 -9.30 14.29
N ILE A 122 16.68 -8.65 13.49
CA ILE A 122 16.29 -7.87 12.32
C ILE A 122 16.50 -8.68 11.03
N TYR A 123 15.42 -8.86 10.26
CA TYR A 123 15.42 -9.56 8.99
C TYR A 123 14.88 -8.67 7.86
N ILE A 124 15.64 -8.52 6.79
CA ILE A 124 15.18 -7.83 5.57
C ILE A 124 14.42 -8.84 4.73
N THR A 125 13.09 -8.74 4.74
CA THR A 125 12.22 -9.74 4.13
C THR A 125 11.62 -9.30 2.79
N GLY A 126 11.51 -8.01 2.55
CA GLY A 126 10.59 -7.45 1.59
C GLY A 126 9.21 -7.23 2.21
N ASN A 127 8.28 -6.62 1.46
CA ASN A 127 6.91 -6.41 1.91
C ASN A 127 5.99 -7.56 1.45
N THR A 128 5.17 -8.07 2.37
CA THR A 128 4.22 -9.17 2.11
C THR A 128 3.11 -8.81 1.12
N VAL A 129 2.87 -7.53 0.85
CA VAL A 129 1.94 -7.09 -0.19
C VAL A 129 2.36 -7.58 -1.57
N ILE A 130 3.67 -7.75 -1.82
CA ILE A 130 4.19 -8.26 -3.08
C ILE A 130 3.89 -9.76 -3.24
N ASP A 131 3.95 -10.54 -2.15
CA ASP A 131 3.51 -11.95 -2.13
C ASP A 131 2.02 -12.06 -2.47
N THR A 132 1.23 -11.15 -1.94
CA THR A 132 -0.21 -11.07 -2.19
C THR A 132 -0.53 -10.83 -3.67
N LEU A 133 0.20 -9.93 -4.32
CA LEU A 133 0.06 -9.66 -5.76
C LEU A 133 0.27 -10.92 -6.61
N GLN A 134 1.29 -11.72 -6.30
CA GLN A 134 1.55 -12.98 -7.02
C GLN A 134 0.40 -13.98 -6.91
N THR A 135 -0.38 -13.91 -5.83
CA THR A 135 -1.55 -14.78 -5.60
C THR A 135 -2.80 -14.26 -6.32
N THR A 136 -2.98 -12.95 -6.39
CA THR A 136 -4.21 -12.30 -6.87
C THR A 136 -4.19 -11.93 -8.35
N VAL A 137 -3.01 -11.65 -8.91
CA VAL A 137 -2.87 -11.36 -10.34
C VAL A 137 -2.96 -12.65 -11.14
N LYS A 138 -3.86 -12.67 -12.13
CA LYS A 138 -4.09 -13.82 -13.02
C LYS A 138 -4.11 -13.37 -14.47
N LYS A 139 -3.53 -14.21 -15.37
CA LYS A 139 -3.54 -13.92 -16.79
C LYS A 139 -4.97 -13.84 -17.33
N ASP A 140 -5.79 -14.86 -17.02
CA ASP A 140 -7.18 -14.97 -17.45
C ASP A 140 -8.10 -14.55 -16.29
N TYR A 141 -8.11 -13.24 -15.99
CA TYR A 141 -8.92 -12.67 -14.93
C TYR A 141 -10.19 -12.04 -15.50
N THR A 142 -11.33 -12.41 -14.92
CA THR A 142 -12.63 -11.76 -15.20
C THR A 142 -12.90 -10.77 -14.08
N PHE A 143 -12.98 -9.48 -14.41
CA PHE A 143 -13.24 -8.42 -13.44
C PHE A 143 -14.67 -8.51 -12.89
N LYS A 144 -14.85 -8.23 -11.64
CA LYS A 144 -16.18 -8.05 -11.03
C LYS A 144 -16.81 -6.73 -11.48
N GLU A 145 -15.99 -5.70 -11.72
CA GLU A 145 -16.46 -4.46 -12.36
C GLU A 145 -16.69 -4.71 -13.86
N PRO A 146 -17.96 -4.71 -14.34
CA PRO A 146 -18.27 -5.12 -15.73
C PRO A 146 -17.63 -4.23 -16.81
N LEU A 147 -17.39 -2.93 -16.51
CA LEU A 147 -16.79 -2.01 -17.46
C LEU A 147 -15.36 -2.45 -17.81
N LEU A 148 -14.60 -2.95 -16.82
CA LEU A 148 -13.24 -3.40 -17.03
C LEU A 148 -13.14 -4.59 -17.99
N ASN A 149 -14.17 -5.45 -18.07
CA ASN A 149 -14.19 -6.56 -19.02
C ASN A 149 -14.44 -6.12 -20.48
N ARG A 150 -14.84 -4.87 -20.72
CA ARG A 150 -15.11 -4.32 -22.05
C ARG A 150 -13.94 -3.53 -22.62
N ILE A 151 -12.89 -3.32 -21.84
CA ILE A 151 -11.72 -2.54 -22.24
C ILE A 151 -10.83 -3.37 -23.14
N ASP A 152 -10.36 -2.76 -24.22
CA ASP A 152 -9.38 -3.37 -25.14
C ASP A 152 -7.95 -3.20 -24.60
N TYR A 153 -7.55 -4.15 -23.77
CA TYR A 153 -6.20 -4.17 -23.17
C TYR A 153 -5.07 -4.43 -24.17
N ASN A 154 -5.38 -4.91 -25.37
CA ASN A 154 -4.37 -5.25 -26.40
C ASN A 154 -3.98 -4.01 -27.22
N ASN A 155 -4.93 -3.12 -27.49
CA ASN A 155 -4.73 -1.98 -28.38
C ASN A 155 -4.75 -0.63 -27.65
N LYS A 156 -5.05 -0.60 -26.33
CA LYS A 156 -5.07 0.62 -25.52
C LYS A 156 -4.00 0.59 -24.46
N ARG A 157 -3.32 1.71 -24.26
CA ARG A 157 -2.45 1.95 -23.10
C ARG A 157 -3.32 2.32 -21.91
N ILE A 158 -3.34 1.47 -20.88
CA ILE A 158 -4.24 1.63 -19.75
C ILE A 158 -3.54 2.39 -18.63
N ILE A 159 -4.19 3.44 -18.12
CA ILE A 159 -3.68 4.28 -17.04
C ILE A 159 -4.67 4.28 -15.88
N PRO A 160 -4.48 3.38 -14.89
CA PRO A 160 -5.22 3.44 -13.63
C PRO A 160 -4.86 4.70 -12.84
N ILE A 161 -5.88 5.31 -12.23
CA ILE A 161 -5.72 6.53 -11.45
C ILE A 161 -6.40 6.37 -10.10
N THR A 162 -5.70 6.75 -9.03
CA THR A 162 -6.27 6.95 -7.70
C THR A 162 -5.78 8.28 -7.13
N ALA A 163 -6.70 9.16 -6.74
CA ALA A 163 -6.35 10.43 -6.09
C ALA A 163 -7.48 10.80 -5.12
N HIS A 164 -7.22 10.68 -3.82
CA HIS A 164 -8.24 10.85 -2.79
C HIS A 164 -7.71 11.32 -1.43
N ARG A 165 -6.40 11.52 -1.28
CA ARG A 165 -5.84 12.01 -0.02
C ARG A 165 -6.39 13.39 0.31
N ARG A 166 -6.56 13.68 1.62
CA ARG A 166 -7.15 14.93 2.11
C ARG A 166 -6.39 16.16 1.61
N GLU A 167 -5.07 16.07 1.55
CA GLU A 167 -4.18 17.12 1.04
C GLU A 167 -4.38 17.45 -0.45
N ASN A 168 -4.98 16.53 -1.20
CA ASN A 168 -5.28 16.72 -2.62
C ASN A 168 -6.66 17.30 -2.89
N ILE A 169 -7.54 17.37 -1.89
CA ILE A 169 -8.91 17.91 -2.09
C ILE A 169 -8.84 19.43 -2.38
N GLY A 170 -9.66 19.90 -3.33
CA GLY A 170 -9.71 21.29 -3.78
C GLY A 170 -8.84 21.52 -5.01
N VAL A 171 -8.06 22.60 -5.01
CA VAL A 171 -7.26 23.04 -6.18
C VAL A 171 -6.29 21.97 -6.70
N ASN A 172 -5.69 21.20 -5.81
CA ASN A 172 -4.78 20.11 -6.22
C ASN A 172 -5.51 19.05 -7.04
N LEU A 173 -6.73 18.65 -6.61
CA LEU A 173 -7.53 17.68 -7.33
C LEU A 173 -8.02 18.22 -8.68
N GLU A 174 -8.37 19.50 -8.75
CA GLU A 174 -8.68 20.17 -10.02
C GLU A 174 -7.47 20.15 -10.98
N ASN A 175 -6.28 20.42 -10.50
CA ASN A 175 -5.06 20.32 -11.27
C ASN A 175 -4.83 18.91 -11.82
N ILE A 176 -5.01 17.89 -10.97
CA ILE A 176 -4.91 16.47 -11.35
C ILE A 176 -5.92 16.13 -12.44
N CYS A 177 -7.21 16.47 -12.24
CA CYS A 177 -8.25 16.18 -13.21
C CYS A 177 -8.02 16.92 -14.55
N ASN A 178 -7.61 18.18 -14.51
CA ASN A 178 -7.29 18.92 -15.73
C ASN A 178 -6.08 18.36 -16.47
N ALA A 179 -5.08 17.86 -15.75
CA ALA A 179 -3.92 17.18 -16.36
C ALA A 179 -4.37 15.87 -17.04
N ILE A 180 -5.20 15.06 -16.38
CA ILE A 180 -5.80 13.84 -16.96
C ILE A 180 -6.56 14.19 -18.25
N LYS A 181 -7.43 15.21 -18.21
CA LYS A 181 -8.17 15.67 -19.40
C LYS A 181 -7.25 16.04 -20.56
N THR A 182 -6.16 16.74 -20.26
CA THR A 182 -5.18 17.15 -21.28
C THR A 182 -4.44 15.94 -21.87
N LEU A 183 -4.01 14.99 -21.02
CA LEU A 183 -3.36 13.77 -21.46
C LEU A 183 -4.33 12.88 -22.28
N ALA A 184 -5.58 12.75 -21.85
CA ALA A 184 -6.61 11.99 -22.56
C ALA A 184 -6.87 12.55 -23.96
N SER A 185 -6.97 13.86 -24.09
CA SER A 185 -7.12 14.52 -25.41
C SER A 185 -5.91 14.33 -26.32
N LYS A 186 -4.69 14.28 -25.74
CA LYS A 186 -3.45 14.15 -26.52
C LYS A 186 -3.17 12.71 -26.96
N TYR A 187 -3.59 11.71 -26.15
CA TYR A 187 -3.30 10.29 -26.37
C TYR A 187 -4.61 9.50 -26.52
N PRO A 188 -5.27 9.53 -27.69
CA PRO A 188 -6.54 8.83 -27.91
C PRO A 188 -6.42 7.30 -27.88
N ASP A 189 -5.21 6.78 -28.01
CA ASP A 189 -4.86 5.36 -27.85
C ASP A 189 -4.66 4.95 -26.39
N ALA A 190 -4.70 5.91 -25.44
CA ALA A 190 -4.70 5.64 -24.01
C ALA A 190 -6.13 5.59 -23.46
N HIS A 191 -6.35 4.79 -22.39
CA HIS A 191 -7.59 4.76 -21.63
C HIS A 191 -7.30 5.02 -20.16
N PHE A 192 -7.84 6.09 -19.62
CA PHE A 192 -7.65 6.55 -18.25
C PHE A 192 -8.79 6.03 -17.38
N ILE A 193 -8.47 5.25 -16.34
CA ILE A 193 -9.45 4.63 -15.46
C ILE A 193 -9.27 5.21 -14.06
N TYR A 194 -10.13 6.16 -13.73
CA TYR A 194 -10.08 6.80 -12.41
C TYR A 194 -11.06 6.14 -11.44
N THR A 195 -10.52 5.46 -10.43
CA THR A 195 -11.30 4.91 -9.33
C THR A 195 -11.59 6.02 -8.31
N VAL A 196 -12.80 6.58 -8.41
CA VAL A 196 -13.21 7.77 -7.70
C VAL A 196 -13.66 7.43 -6.28
N HIS A 197 -13.01 8.03 -5.29
CA HIS A 197 -13.38 7.87 -3.90
C HIS A 197 -14.80 8.43 -3.63
N PRO A 198 -15.63 7.78 -2.78
CA PRO A 198 -17.04 8.17 -2.55
C PRO A 198 -17.20 9.53 -1.86
N ASN A 199 -16.13 10.15 -1.35
CA ASN A 199 -16.18 11.51 -0.80
C ASN A 199 -16.77 12.48 -1.82
N PRO A 200 -17.86 13.22 -1.49
CA PRO A 200 -18.51 14.13 -2.40
C PRO A 200 -17.58 15.18 -3.04
N ALA A 201 -16.59 15.68 -2.29
CA ALA A 201 -15.63 16.65 -2.81
C ALA A 201 -14.78 16.05 -3.95
N VAL A 202 -14.40 14.78 -3.84
CA VAL A 202 -13.63 14.07 -4.88
C VAL A 202 -14.54 13.78 -6.07
N LYS A 203 -15.71 13.17 -5.81
CA LYS A 203 -16.67 12.76 -6.85
C LYS A 203 -17.16 13.95 -7.69
N ASN A 204 -17.55 15.05 -7.04
CA ASN A 204 -18.06 16.22 -7.75
C ASN A 204 -16.99 16.85 -8.64
N THR A 205 -15.74 16.93 -8.16
CA THR A 205 -14.63 17.48 -8.94
C THR A 205 -14.29 16.60 -10.14
N ALA A 206 -14.18 15.28 -9.94
CA ALA A 206 -13.89 14.33 -11.01
C ALA A 206 -14.98 14.36 -12.08
N ASN A 207 -16.27 14.26 -11.71
CA ASN A 207 -17.38 14.31 -12.64
C ASN A 207 -17.40 15.61 -13.42
N ARG A 208 -17.31 16.75 -12.74
CA ARG A 208 -17.36 18.08 -13.41
C ARG A 208 -16.31 18.27 -14.49
N ILE A 209 -15.12 17.67 -14.32
CA ILE A 209 -13.97 17.91 -15.24
C ILE A 209 -13.81 16.78 -16.25
N LEU A 210 -14.11 15.55 -15.89
CA LEU A 210 -13.74 14.36 -16.65
C LEU A 210 -14.92 13.59 -17.25
N GLU A 211 -16.16 13.82 -16.78
CA GLU A 211 -17.35 13.13 -17.33
C GLU A 211 -17.55 13.46 -18.82
N GLY A 212 -17.91 12.45 -19.59
CA GLY A 212 -18.17 12.58 -21.03
C GLY A 212 -16.92 12.60 -21.92
N ILE A 213 -15.72 12.34 -21.37
CA ILE A 213 -14.51 12.16 -22.18
C ILE A 213 -14.40 10.68 -22.59
N ASP A 214 -14.41 10.40 -23.88
CA ASP A 214 -14.55 9.05 -24.45
C ASP A 214 -13.54 8.02 -23.92
N ASN A 215 -12.29 8.45 -23.69
CA ASN A 215 -11.21 7.59 -23.20
C ASN A 215 -10.90 7.81 -21.72
N VAL A 216 -11.87 8.30 -20.95
CA VAL A 216 -11.80 8.40 -19.47
C VAL A 216 -12.99 7.68 -18.86
N SER A 217 -12.72 6.71 -18.01
CA SER A 217 -13.76 6.02 -17.22
C SER A 217 -13.67 6.41 -15.76
N LEU A 218 -14.78 6.87 -15.20
CA LEU A 218 -14.93 7.12 -13.78
C LEU A 218 -15.62 5.92 -13.13
N LEU A 219 -14.92 5.19 -12.27
CA LEU A 219 -15.41 4.01 -11.60
C LEU A 219 -15.53 4.22 -10.09
N PRO A 220 -16.42 3.51 -9.40
CA PRO A 220 -16.35 3.41 -7.94
C PRO A 220 -15.04 2.75 -7.50
N PRO A 221 -14.69 2.79 -6.20
CA PRO A 221 -13.58 2.02 -5.67
C PRO A 221 -13.69 0.56 -6.05
N LEU A 222 -12.61 0.03 -6.61
CA LEU A 222 -12.54 -1.37 -7.03
C LEU A 222 -12.28 -2.27 -5.82
N ILE A 223 -12.75 -3.49 -5.91
CA ILE A 223 -12.31 -4.53 -5.00
C ILE A 223 -10.82 -4.81 -5.22
N PHE A 224 -10.17 -5.28 -4.19
CA PHE A 224 -8.74 -5.55 -4.14
C PHE A 224 -8.22 -6.38 -5.33
N THR A 225 -8.89 -7.47 -5.69
CA THR A 225 -8.48 -8.32 -6.81
C THR A 225 -8.65 -7.64 -8.16
N ASP A 226 -9.70 -6.84 -8.36
CA ASP A 226 -9.89 -6.07 -9.59
C ASP A 226 -8.79 -5.03 -9.76
N LEU A 227 -8.46 -4.31 -8.68
CA LEU A 227 -7.39 -3.31 -8.71
C LEU A 227 -6.04 -3.92 -9.08
N HIS A 228 -5.65 -5.04 -8.47
CA HIS A 228 -4.39 -5.72 -8.76
C HIS A 228 -4.32 -6.19 -10.22
N ASN A 229 -5.41 -6.77 -10.75
CA ASN A 229 -5.45 -7.22 -12.12
C ASN A 229 -5.52 -6.07 -13.15
N LEU A 230 -6.10 -4.93 -12.76
CA LEU A 230 -6.05 -3.71 -13.55
C LEU A 230 -4.62 -3.14 -13.63
N ILE A 231 -3.93 -3.05 -12.49
CA ILE A 231 -2.53 -2.61 -12.43
C ILE A 231 -1.63 -3.52 -13.26
N ALA A 232 -1.81 -4.84 -13.18
CA ALA A 232 -1.03 -5.81 -13.96
C ALA A 232 -1.18 -5.64 -15.50
N ARG A 233 -2.21 -4.93 -15.95
CA ARG A 233 -2.48 -4.61 -17.35
C ARG A 233 -2.23 -3.13 -17.69
N ALA A 234 -1.69 -2.38 -16.72
CA ALA A 234 -1.48 -0.95 -16.88
C ALA A 234 -0.20 -0.66 -17.69
N TYR A 235 -0.24 0.43 -18.42
CA TYR A 235 0.94 1.01 -19.03
C TYR A 235 1.77 1.77 -17.99
N PHE A 236 1.14 2.65 -17.23
CA PHE A 236 1.67 3.22 -15.99
C PHE A 236 0.51 3.61 -15.06
N VAL A 237 0.80 3.87 -13.78
CA VAL A 237 -0.17 4.27 -12.77
C VAL A 237 0.04 5.72 -12.36
N MET A 238 -1.05 6.44 -12.10
CA MET A 238 -1.04 7.76 -11.47
C MET A 238 -1.72 7.67 -10.10
N THR A 239 -1.00 7.93 -9.00
CA THR A 239 -1.58 7.67 -7.68
C THR A 239 -1.06 8.58 -6.58
N ASP A 240 -1.89 8.83 -5.57
CA ASP A 240 -1.49 9.38 -4.27
C ASP A 240 -1.42 8.31 -3.15
N SER A 241 -1.66 7.03 -3.49
CA SER A 241 -1.59 5.90 -2.55
C SER A 241 -0.16 5.48 -2.26
N GLY A 242 0.18 5.22 -0.98
CA GLY A 242 1.47 4.66 -0.58
C GLY A 242 1.65 3.21 -1.06
N GLY A 243 0.63 2.35 -0.91
CA GLY A 243 0.70 0.94 -1.31
C GLY A 243 0.96 0.75 -2.80
N LEU A 244 0.30 1.53 -3.67
CA LEU A 244 0.50 1.43 -5.11
C LEU A 244 1.92 1.81 -5.56
N GLN A 245 2.67 2.56 -4.75
CA GLN A 245 4.08 2.85 -5.01
C GLN A 245 4.99 1.63 -4.79
N GLU A 246 4.52 0.63 -4.06
CA GLU A 246 5.20 -0.64 -3.84
C GLU A 246 4.70 -1.74 -4.79
N GLU A 247 3.38 -1.78 -4.98
CA GLU A 247 2.68 -2.82 -5.72
C GLU A 247 2.88 -2.72 -7.24
N ALA A 248 2.64 -1.57 -7.84
CA ALA A 248 2.74 -1.42 -9.29
C ALA A 248 4.16 -1.67 -9.84
N PRO A 249 5.25 -1.19 -9.20
CA PRO A 249 6.61 -1.51 -9.62
C PRO A 249 6.94 -3.00 -9.57
N SER A 250 6.33 -3.78 -8.67
CA SER A 250 6.56 -5.24 -8.61
C SER A 250 6.03 -5.99 -9.83
N LEU A 251 5.14 -5.34 -10.57
CA LEU A 251 4.58 -5.82 -11.84
C LEU A 251 5.27 -5.19 -13.07
N GLY A 252 6.36 -4.45 -12.86
CA GLY A 252 7.06 -3.74 -13.92
C GLY A 252 6.30 -2.51 -14.45
N VAL A 253 5.40 -1.95 -13.65
CA VAL A 253 4.54 -0.83 -14.04
C VAL A 253 5.04 0.47 -13.43
N PRO A 254 5.47 1.47 -14.22
CA PRO A 254 5.91 2.78 -13.74
C PRO A 254 4.81 3.52 -12.98
N VAL A 255 5.20 4.33 -11.98
CA VAL A 255 4.25 5.09 -11.17
C VAL A 255 4.58 6.58 -11.19
N LEU A 256 3.58 7.41 -11.47
CA LEU A 256 3.61 8.85 -11.22
C LEU A 256 2.89 9.14 -9.90
N VAL A 257 3.65 9.61 -8.92
CA VAL A 257 3.14 9.89 -7.57
C VAL A 257 2.58 11.31 -7.52
N LEU A 258 1.27 11.43 -7.32
CA LEU A 258 0.51 12.68 -7.27
C LEU A 258 0.56 13.30 -5.87
N ARG A 259 1.77 13.51 -5.36
CA ARG A 259 2.05 14.10 -4.04
C ARG A 259 3.30 14.95 -4.11
N ARG A 260 3.45 15.87 -3.16
CA ARG A 260 4.68 16.67 -3.00
C ARG A 260 5.78 15.91 -2.26
N GLU A 261 5.38 14.99 -1.39
CA GLU A 261 6.25 14.15 -0.56
C GLU A 261 5.77 12.70 -0.60
N THR A 262 6.66 11.78 -0.27
CA THR A 262 6.32 10.36 -0.15
C THR A 262 7.06 9.73 1.02
N GLU A 263 6.40 8.82 1.71
CA GLU A 263 6.98 7.95 2.75
C GLU A 263 7.73 6.74 2.13
N ARG A 264 7.90 6.74 0.82
CA ARG A 264 8.51 5.67 0.03
C ARG A 264 9.73 6.18 -0.76
N PRO A 265 10.73 6.79 -0.08
CA PRO A 265 11.89 7.37 -0.75
C PRO A 265 12.70 6.34 -1.55
N GLU A 266 12.70 5.07 -1.11
CA GLU A 266 13.42 3.98 -1.76
C GLU A 266 12.91 3.73 -3.19
N ALA A 267 11.59 3.82 -3.42
CA ALA A 267 11.02 3.66 -4.76
C ALA A 267 11.45 4.78 -5.71
N VAL A 268 11.56 6.02 -5.20
CA VAL A 268 12.07 7.16 -5.97
C VAL A 268 13.57 6.97 -6.29
N GLN A 269 14.37 6.56 -5.31
CA GLN A 269 15.81 6.30 -5.47
C GLN A 269 16.08 5.15 -6.43
N ALA A 270 15.28 4.06 -6.35
CA ALA A 270 15.36 2.94 -7.27
C ALA A 270 14.91 3.31 -8.70
N GLY A 271 14.18 4.43 -8.86
CA GLY A 271 13.68 4.88 -10.14
C GLY A 271 12.43 4.14 -10.64
N THR A 272 11.75 3.39 -9.78
CA THR A 272 10.50 2.70 -10.10
C THR A 272 9.30 3.64 -10.09
N VAL A 273 9.39 4.71 -9.29
CA VAL A 273 8.36 5.74 -9.21
C VAL A 273 8.96 7.12 -9.44
N LYS A 274 8.13 8.05 -9.89
CA LYS A 274 8.49 9.47 -10.02
C LYS A 274 7.56 10.31 -9.16
N LEU A 275 8.14 11.08 -8.24
CA LEU A 275 7.42 12.09 -7.46
C LEU A 275 7.09 13.28 -8.37
N THR A 276 5.86 13.34 -8.85
CA THR A 276 5.40 14.30 -9.87
C THR A 276 4.85 15.58 -9.25
N GLY A 277 4.32 15.47 -8.02
CA GLY A 277 3.60 16.57 -7.39
C GLY A 277 2.14 16.64 -7.84
N VAL A 278 1.51 17.76 -7.50
CA VAL A 278 0.07 18.00 -7.75
C VAL A 278 -0.17 19.15 -8.71
N GLU A 279 0.88 19.73 -9.23
CA GLU A 279 0.83 20.86 -10.16
C GLU A 279 0.52 20.37 -11.58
N TYR A 280 -0.51 20.95 -12.20
CA TYR A 280 -0.96 20.61 -13.56
C TYR A 280 0.19 20.45 -14.57
N LYS A 281 1.12 21.42 -14.61
CA LYS A 281 2.23 21.42 -15.57
C LYS A 281 3.17 20.23 -15.37
N ASN A 282 3.44 19.86 -14.12
CA ASN A 282 4.31 18.74 -13.80
C ASN A 282 3.67 17.40 -14.18
N ILE A 283 2.40 17.23 -13.88
CA ILE A 283 1.65 16.00 -14.20
C ILE A 283 1.60 15.80 -15.72
N VAL A 284 1.27 16.84 -16.47
CA VAL A 284 1.27 16.79 -17.95
C VAL A 284 2.65 16.51 -18.50
N ARG A 285 3.71 17.17 -18.00
CA ARG A 285 5.11 16.93 -18.41
C ARG A 285 5.52 15.48 -18.19
N ASP A 286 5.28 14.96 -17.00
CA ASP A 286 5.76 13.63 -16.61
C ASP A 286 4.90 12.52 -17.25
N GLY A 287 3.59 12.73 -17.42
CA GLY A 287 2.74 11.84 -18.22
C GLY A 287 3.22 11.76 -19.68
N ARG A 288 3.46 12.92 -20.32
CA ARG A 288 4.01 12.97 -21.68
C ARG A 288 5.36 12.26 -21.78
N MET A 289 6.24 12.44 -20.80
CA MET A 289 7.54 11.79 -20.77
C MET A 289 7.41 10.26 -20.85
N LEU A 290 6.48 9.65 -20.13
CA LEU A 290 6.24 8.20 -20.21
C LEU A 290 5.58 7.77 -21.52
N PHE A 291 4.73 8.61 -22.11
CA PHE A 291 4.10 8.30 -23.40
C PHE A 291 5.06 8.45 -24.59
N ASP A 292 5.86 9.52 -24.61
CA ASP A 292 6.64 9.94 -25.76
C ASP A 292 8.08 9.42 -25.74
N ASN A 293 8.61 8.94 -24.57
CA ASN A 293 9.99 8.52 -24.42
C ASN A 293 10.10 7.06 -23.92
N LYS A 294 10.21 6.15 -24.88
CA LYS A 294 10.35 4.72 -24.59
C LYS A 294 11.54 4.40 -23.68
N SER A 295 12.68 5.07 -23.83
CA SER A 295 13.86 4.81 -23.00
C SER A 295 13.62 5.13 -21.53
N VAL A 296 12.92 6.23 -21.24
CA VAL A 296 12.53 6.57 -19.85
C VAL A 296 11.52 5.58 -19.31
N TYR A 297 10.52 5.21 -20.10
CA TYR A 297 9.56 4.20 -19.74
C TYR A 297 10.25 2.87 -19.40
N ASP A 298 11.08 2.35 -20.32
CA ASP A 298 11.78 1.09 -20.15
C ASP A 298 12.70 1.12 -18.92
N LYS A 299 13.37 2.25 -18.64
CA LYS A 299 14.19 2.42 -17.43
C LYS A 299 13.37 2.28 -16.15
N MET A 300 12.18 2.91 -16.07
CA MET A 300 11.32 2.82 -14.90
C MET A 300 10.68 1.44 -14.76
N SER A 301 10.20 0.87 -15.87
CA SER A 301 9.53 -0.44 -15.90
C SER A 301 10.46 -1.60 -15.53
N ASN A 302 11.76 -1.51 -15.88
CA ASN A 302 12.76 -2.54 -15.58
C ASN A 302 13.56 -2.26 -14.30
N ALA A 303 13.30 -1.17 -13.60
CA ALA A 303 13.97 -0.86 -12.34
C ALA A 303 13.60 -1.91 -11.26
N VAL A 304 14.59 -2.27 -10.44
CA VAL A 304 14.37 -3.25 -9.36
C VAL A 304 13.49 -2.66 -8.27
N ASN A 305 12.40 -3.35 -7.96
CA ASN A 305 11.52 -2.94 -6.87
C ASN A 305 12.22 -3.15 -5.51
N PRO A 306 12.43 -2.10 -4.70
CA PRO A 306 13.12 -2.21 -3.42
C PRO A 306 12.29 -2.96 -2.36
N TYR A 307 10.99 -3.12 -2.56
CA TYR A 307 10.07 -3.73 -1.59
C TYR A 307 9.97 -5.26 -1.70
N GLY A 308 10.78 -5.89 -2.55
CA GLY A 308 10.92 -7.33 -2.55
C GLY A 308 10.50 -8.03 -3.84
N ASP A 309 10.53 -9.35 -3.79
CA ASP A 309 10.38 -10.28 -4.92
C ASP A 309 9.21 -11.28 -4.76
N GLY A 310 8.30 -11.03 -3.79
CA GLY A 310 7.16 -11.88 -3.51
C GLY A 310 7.51 -13.15 -2.70
N LYS A 311 8.56 -13.11 -1.91
CA LYS A 311 8.98 -14.21 -1.01
C LYS A 311 9.12 -13.74 0.44
N ALA A 312 8.51 -12.62 0.80
CA ALA A 312 8.60 -12.05 2.13
C ALA A 312 8.01 -12.99 3.19
N SER A 313 6.83 -13.54 2.96
CA SER A 313 6.17 -14.47 3.88
C SER A 313 7.02 -15.71 4.16
N ARG A 314 7.70 -16.25 3.13
CA ARG A 314 8.59 -17.39 3.30
C ARG A 314 9.78 -17.03 4.19
N ARG A 315 10.43 -15.88 3.93
CA ARG A 315 11.56 -15.41 4.75
C ARG A 315 11.16 -15.19 6.20
N ILE A 316 9.96 -14.65 6.44
CA ILE A 316 9.40 -14.48 7.79
C ILE A 316 9.26 -15.84 8.48
N VAL A 317 8.63 -16.81 7.83
CA VAL A 317 8.46 -18.17 8.41
C VAL A 317 9.81 -18.83 8.69
N ASP A 318 10.78 -18.71 7.79
CA ASP A 318 12.12 -19.30 7.98
C ASP A 318 12.85 -18.64 9.16
N ALA A 319 12.78 -17.31 9.31
CA ALA A 319 13.34 -16.59 10.45
C ALA A 319 12.69 -16.98 11.79
N ILE A 320 11.37 -17.16 11.83
CA ILE A 320 10.66 -17.63 13.03
C ILE A 320 11.13 -19.05 13.41
N LYS A 321 11.27 -19.94 12.45
CA LYS A 321 11.78 -21.28 12.71
C LYS A 321 13.21 -21.27 13.24
N GLU A 322 14.05 -20.37 12.74
CA GLU A 322 15.42 -20.20 13.22
C GLU A 322 15.43 -19.69 14.66
N TYR A 323 14.60 -18.70 14.98
CA TYR A 323 14.44 -18.17 16.33
C TYR A 323 14.14 -19.27 17.35
N PHE A 324 13.15 -20.14 17.08
CA PHE A 324 12.77 -21.22 17.99
C PHE A 324 13.74 -22.40 18.03
N LYS A 325 14.67 -22.53 17.08
CA LYS A 325 15.75 -23.52 17.17
C LYS A 325 16.90 -23.10 18.07
N ASN A 326 17.02 -21.78 18.30
CA ASN A 326 18.12 -21.20 19.06
C ASN A 326 17.72 -20.85 20.50
N LEU A 327 16.45 -21.09 20.89
CA LEU A 327 15.95 -21.03 22.28
C LEU A 327 16.13 -22.39 22.95
#